data_425c31d38db5f519da920af29fa08624
#
_entry.id   425c31d38db5f519da920af29fa08624
#
_cell.length_a   1.000
_cell.length_b   1.000
_cell.length_c   1.000
_cell.angle_alpha   90.00
_cell.angle_beta   90.00
_cell.angle_gamma   90.00
#
_symmetry.space_group_name_H-M   'P 1'
#
loop_
_entity.id
_entity.type
_entity.pdbx_description
1 polymer ?
#
loop_
_entity_poly.entity_id
_entity_poly.type
_entity_poly.pdbx_seq_one_letter_code
_entity_poly.pdbx_strand_id
1 'polypeptide(L)'
;MTAAAQHPSVPAGEWHDGWKLVLSASFGFSFFSVMMAATGLFMGPLGDEFGWSRTLLSSGPSIATIMTAVLGPFFGALIDRFGSRRLALPGIIVTMAAISAFSLIDGETWQWIALWFCFGLVSVSIKSTIWTAAVVGAFHRSRGLALGLTLSGTAVAQSVVPPLGNLLITEFGWRLAFLWLGLGWGGMTLAVAWLFFHDARRTPAPAERPAGMDAGHTEVTGLTVREAVRDRALWQLAFSNFLIMALTMGLTIHLFPILTEAGISRENAALLTALSGIAGIVGKLVTGYLLDRFAPNLVGGLTLAAAAGGFGLLIDDITSPALIVLALLVNGYAAGTKTHITGYLTVGYAGMRNFGAIYGFMSALMSLASGVGPLLAGAAYDLSGGYGPFLIAGTVGCLLGGVLILAMPPVRDWTGN
;
A
#
# COMPACT_ATOMS: atom_id res chain seq x y z
N MET A 1 6.24 53.53 19.10
CA MET A 1 6.84 52.97 17.89
C MET A 1 7.01 51.47 18.12
N THR A 2 6.03 50.72 17.72
CA THR A 2 5.94 49.27 17.89
C THR A 2 6.67 48.62 16.70
N ALA A 3 7.78 47.95 16.98
CA ALA A 3 8.49 47.17 15.98
C ALA A 3 7.60 45.99 15.54
N ALA A 4 7.12 46.04 14.31
CA ALA A 4 6.42 44.92 13.67
C ALA A 4 7.38 43.76 13.60
N ALA A 5 7.02 42.65 14.25
CA ALA A 5 7.71 41.37 14.11
C ALA A 5 7.69 40.95 12.62
N GLN A 6 8.84 41.00 12.00
CA GLN A 6 9.02 40.45 10.64
C GLN A 6 8.85 38.93 10.75
N HIS A 7 7.69 38.43 10.37
CA HIS A 7 7.53 37.02 10.05
C HIS A 7 8.51 36.70 8.92
N PRO A 8 9.38 35.70 9.05
CA PRO A 8 10.24 35.29 7.96
C PRO A 8 9.36 34.92 6.77
N SER A 9 9.51 35.65 5.68
CA SER A 9 8.86 35.37 4.38
C SER A 9 9.28 33.99 3.94
N VAL A 10 8.37 33.03 4.07
CA VAL A 10 8.53 31.69 3.48
C VAL A 10 8.62 31.89 1.98
N PRO A 11 9.69 31.40 1.30
CA PRO A 11 9.83 31.57 -0.14
C PRO A 11 8.57 31.03 -0.84
N ALA A 12 8.01 31.82 -1.74
CA ALA A 12 6.89 31.44 -2.61
C ALA A 12 7.34 30.40 -3.65
N GLY A 13 7.87 29.23 -3.24
CA GLY A 13 8.55 28.35 -4.15
C GLY A 13 8.84 26.92 -3.70
N GLU A 14 8.23 26.41 -2.62
CA GLU A 14 8.45 24.99 -2.28
C GLU A 14 8.17 24.06 -3.48
N TRP A 15 7.18 24.36 -4.29
CA TRP A 15 6.83 23.60 -5.48
C TRP A 15 7.68 23.93 -6.71
N HIS A 16 8.33 25.07 -6.76
CA HIS A 16 9.14 25.44 -7.94
C HIS A 16 10.26 24.43 -8.21
N ASP A 17 10.95 23.98 -7.18
CA ASP A 17 12.00 22.98 -7.27
C ASP A 17 11.57 21.62 -6.70
N GLY A 18 10.61 21.59 -5.76
CA GLY A 18 10.16 20.40 -5.07
C GLY A 18 9.32 19.44 -5.91
N TRP A 19 8.63 19.91 -6.97
CA TRP A 19 7.82 19.01 -7.82
C TRP A 19 8.65 17.91 -8.49
N LYS A 20 9.91 18.18 -8.85
CA LYS A 20 10.85 17.21 -9.44
C LYS A 20 11.17 16.08 -8.46
N LEU A 21 11.37 16.44 -7.18
CA LEU A 21 11.58 15.48 -6.11
C LEU A 21 10.33 14.61 -5.89
N VAL A 22 9.15 15.23 -5.83
CA VAL A 22 7.88 14.50 -5.66
C VAL A 22 7.61 13.57 -6.85
N LEU A 23 7.85 14.03 -8.07
CA LEU A 23 7.72 13.20 -9.27
C LEU A 23 8.66 12.00 -9.22
N SER A 24 9.93 12.20 -8.91
CA SER A 24 10.90 11.11 -8.84
C SER A 24 10.58 10.13 -7.70
N ALA A 25 10.10 10.62 -6.57
CA ALA A 25 9.67 9.79 -5.46
C ALA A 25 8.40 8.97 -5.78
N SER A 26 7.44 9.56 -6.52
CA SER A 26 6.25 8.86 -7.00
C SER A 26 6.61 7.76 -8.00
N PHE A 27 7.52 8.01 -8.95
CA PHE A 27 8.04 7.00 -9.88
C PHE A 27 8.75 5.87 -9.13
N GLY A 28 9.61 6.19 -8.15
CA GLY A 28 10.30 5.20 -7.34
C GLY A 28 9.33 4.30 -6.55
N PHE A 29 8.30 4.88 -5.98
CA PHE A 29 7.29 4.12 -5.25
C PHE A 29 6.34 3.36 -6.19
N SER A 30 6.13 3.82 -7.42
CA SER A 30 5.42 3.04 -8.44
C SER A 30 6.21 1.78 -8.79
N PHE A 31 7.53 1.88 -8.96
CA PHE A 31 8.39 0.74 -9.29
C PHE A 31 8.38 -0.33 -8.20
N PHE A 32 8.41 0.07 -6.92
CA PHE A 32 8.20 -0.87 -5.81
C PHE A 32 6.91 -1.69 -5.96
N SER A 33 5.86 -1.08 -6.51
CA SER A 33 4.53 -1.69 -6.59
C SER A 33 4.27 -2.51 -7.85
N VAL A 34 5.18 -2.46 -8.85
CA VAL A 34 5.02 -3.14 -10.15
C VAL A 34 4.77 -4.64 -9.99
N MET A 35 5.58 -5.33 -9.18
CA MET A 35 5.45 -6.79 -9.01
C MET A 35 4.12 -7.16 -8.36
N MET A 36 3.64 -6.38 -7.38
CA MET A 36 2.34 -6.64 -6.75
C MET A 36 1.19 -6.42 -7.73
N ALA A 37 1.26 -5.37 -8.56
CA ALA A 37 0.25 -5.08 -9.57
C ALA A 37 0.26 -6.10 -10.73
N ALA A 38 1.41 -6.70 -11.03
CA ALA A 38 1.58 -7.64 -12.13
C ALA A 38 1.29 -9.11 -11.75
N THR A 39 1.39 -9.49 -10.47
CA THR A 39 1.37 -10.90 -10.04
C THR A 39 0.18 -11.68 -10.62
N GLY A 40 -1.02 -11.12 -10.56
CA GLY A 40 -2.23 -11.79 -11.08
C GLY A 40 -2.17 -12.10 -12.58
N LEU A 41 -1.50 -11.26 -13.38
CA LEU A 41 -1.36 -11.43 -14.83
C LEU A 41 -0.52 -12.65 -15.19
N PHE A 42 0.49 -12.98 -14.36
CA PHE A 42 1.42 -14.07 -14.57
C PHE A 42 0.90 -15.42 -14.06
N MET A 43 -0.16 -15.43 -13.22
CA MET A 43 -0.69 -16.67 -12.64
C MET A 43 -1.20 -17.65 -13.70
N GLY A 44 -1.86 -17.17 -14.77
CA GLY A 44 -2.29 -18.03 -15.89
C GLY A 44 -1.10 -18.61 -16.64
N PRO A 45 -0.27 -17.78 -17.29
CA PRO A 45 0.88 -18.24 -18.07
C PRO A 45 1.82 -19.19 -17.34
N LEU A 46 2.14 -18.93 -16.06
CA LEU A 46 3.01 -19.80 -15.26
C LEU A 46 2.30 -21.09 -14.82
N GLY A 47 1.01 -21.00 -14.50
CA GLY A 47 0.19 -22.18 -14.19
C GLY A 47 0.06 -23.11 -15.38
N ASP A 48 -0.19 -22.58 -16.58
CA ASP A 48 -0.36 -23.33 -17.82
C ASP A 48 0.97 -23.99 -18.26
N GLU A 49 2.11 -23.29 -18.13
CA GLU A 49 3.41 -23.81 -18.57
C GLU A 49 4.00 -24.81 -17.58
N PHE A 50 3.91 -24.56 -16.27
CA PHE A 50 4.59 -25.35 -15.24
C PHE A 50 3.67 -26.21 -14.37
N GLY A 51 2.35 -26.10 -14.53
CA GLY A 51 1.39 -26.80 -13.67
C GLY A 51 1.37 -26.28 -12.23
N TRP A 52 1.81 -25.05 -11.99
CA TRP A 52 1.90 -24.49 -10.64
C TRP A 52 0.55 -24.10 -10.07
N SER A 53 0.31 -24.48 -8.81
CA SER A 53 -0.91 -24.15 -8.09
C SER A 53 -1.04 -22.63 -7.79
N ARG A 54 -2.28 -22.18 -7.61
CA ARG A 54 -2.54 -20.78 -7.23
C ARG A 54 -1.93 -20.45 -5.87
N THR A 55 -1.89 -21.39 -4.94
CA THR A 55 -1.22 -21.23 -3.64
C THR A 55 0.27 -20.99 -3.81
N LEU A 56 0.96 -21.77 -4.62
CA LEU A 56 2.39 -21.58 -4.90
C LEU A 56 2.64 -20.19 -5.51
N LEU A 57 1.87 -19.83 -6.54
CA LEU A 57 2.01 -18.52 -7.20
C LEU A 57 1.73 -17.36 -6.23
N SER A 58 0.81 -17.53 -5.29
CA SER A 58 0.49 -16.53 -4.27
C SER A 58 1.54 -16.44 -3.16
N SER A 59 2.38 -17.47 -2.98
CA SER A 59 3.44 -17.44 -1.96
C SER A 59 4.47 -16.34 -2.22
N GLY A 60 4.69 -16.01 -3.49
CA GLY A 60 5.63 -14.98 -3.90
C GLY A 60 5.36 -13.60 -3.28
N PRO A 61 4.22 -12.95 -3.59
CA PRO A 61 3.88 -11.66 -2.99
C PRO A 61 3.80 -11.72 -1.46
N SER A 62 3.41 -12.87 -0.89
CA SER A 62 3.38 -13.08 0.56
C SER A 62 4.78 -13.01 1.17
N ILE A 63 5.75 -13.73 0.58
CA ILE A 63 7.16 -13.69 1.00
C ILE A 63 7.70 -12.26 0.94
N ALA A 64 7.53 -11.56 -0.19
CA ALA A 64 8.01 -10.20 -0.35
C ALA A 64 7.40 -9.23 0.68
N THR A 65 6.10 -9.36 0.94
CA THR A 65 5.40 -8.50 1.91
C THR A 65 5.91 -8.73 3.33
N ILE A 66 6.08 -9.99 3.76
CA ILE A 66 6.62 -10.34 5.08
C ILE A 66 8.06 -9.86 5.20
N MET A 67 8.90 -10.11 4.20
CA MET A 67 10.30 -9.67 4.16
C MET A 67 10.41 -8.14 4.32
N THR A 68 9.62 -7.39 3.55
CA THR A 68 9.64 -5.92 3.63
C THR A 68 9.08 -5.39 4.96
N ALA A 69 8.18 -6.11 5.62
CA ALA A 69 7.70 -5.75 6.95
C ALA A 69 8.80 -5.93 8.02
N VAL A 70 9.49 -7.08 7.98
CA VAL A 70 10.57 -7.41 8.94
C VAL A 70 11.80 -6.50 8.73
N LEU A 71 12.20 -6.28 7.50
CA LEU A 71 13.41 -5.52 7.16
C LEU A 71 13.22 -4.00 7.19
N GLY A 72 11.97 -3.53 7.12
CA GLY A 72 11.65 -2.09 7.06
C GLY A 72 12.32 -1.24 8.15
N PRO A 73 12.23 -1.60 9.44
CA PRO A 73 12.87 -0.84 10.52
C PRO A 73 14.39 -0.73 10.39
N PHE A 74 15.06 -1.80 9.96
CA PHE A 74 16.52 -1.79 9.73
C PHE A 74 16.90 -0.87 8.59
N PHE A 75 16.12 -0.87 7.51
CA PHE A 75 16.34 0.05 6.40
C PHE A 75 16.06 1.50 6.78
N GLY A 76 15.10 1.76 7.66
CA GLY A 76 14.87 3.09 8.23
C GLY A 76 16.14 3.64 8.88
N ALA A 77 16.79 2.86 9.73
CA ALA A 77 18.07 3.24 10.37
C ALA A 77 19.20 3.47 9.34
N LEU A 78 19.24 2.68 8.25
CA LEU A 78 20.20 2.91 7.16
C LEU A 78 19.94 4.25 6.43
N ILE A 79 18.68 4.59 6.18
CA ILE A 79 18.29 5.86 5.56
C ILE A 79 18.75 7.04 6.41
N ASP A 80 18.58 6.95 7.73
CA ASP A 80 19.01 8.00 8.66
C ASP A 80 20.54 8.18 8.65
N ARG A 81 21.30 7.10 8.46
CA ARG A 81 22.76 7.13 8.45
C ARG A 81 23.36 7.55 7.12
N PHE A 82 22.85 7.04 6.01
CA PHE A 82 23.45 7.19 4.68
C PHE A 82 22.73 8.17 3.76
N GLY A 83 21.51 8.55 4.09
CA GLY A 83 20.62 9.36 3.26
C GLY A 83 19.81 8.53 2.25
N SER A 84 18.72 9.10 1.78
CA SER A 84 17.76 8.40 0.89
C SER A 84 18.35 8.13 -0.51
N ARG A 85 19.00 9.13 -1.13
CA ARG A 85 19.52 9.00 -2.50
C ARG A 85 20.57 7.91 -2.65
N ARG A 86 21.50 7.83 -1.69
CA ARG A 86 22.61 6.84 -1.73
C ARG A 86 22.12 5.40 -1.63
N LEU A 87 20.95 5.17 -1.04
CA LEU A 87 20.33 3.85 -0.94
C LEU A 87 19.35 3.59 -2.08
N ALA A 88 18.59 4.60 -2.52
CA ALA A 88 17.58 4.45 -3.56
C ALA A 88 18.19 4.07 -4.92
N LEU A 89 19.24 4.76 -5.37
CA LEU A 89 19.80 4.51 -6.70
C LEU A 89 20.36 3.09 -6.87
N PRO A 90 21.24 2.58 -5.99
CA PRO A 90 21.62 1.17 -6.05
C PRO A 90 20.43 0.23 -5.84
N GLY A 91 19.48 0.61 -4.95
CA GLY A 91 18.26 -0.14 -4.70
C GLY A 91 17.42 -0.35 -5.95
N ILE A 92 17.26 0.68 -6.80
CA ILE A 92 16.57 0.55 -8.09
C ILE A 92 17.30 -0.46 -8.97
N ILE A 93 18.62 -0.36 -9.10
CA ILE A 93 19.42 -1.24 -9.99
C ILE A 93 19.31 -2.71 -9.56
N VAL A 94 19.47 -3.01 -8.27
CA VAL A 94 19.36 -4.40 -7.79
C VAL A 94 17.93 -4.93 -7.88
N THR A 95 16.92 -4.07 -7.71
CA THR A 95 15.51 -4.45 -7.90
C THR A 95 15.20 -4.70 -9.38
N MET A 96 15.74 -3.91 -10.31
CA MET A 96 15.65 -4.17 -11.75
C MET A 96 16.20 -5.55 -12.09
N ALA A 97 17.38 -5.89 -11.59
CA ALA A 97 17.99 -7.20 -11.79
C ALA A 97 17.13 -8.33 -11.19
N ALA A 98 16.60 -8.13 -9.98
CA ALA A 98 15.76 -9.11 -9.31
C ALA A 98 14.44 -9.37 -10.08
N ILE A 99 13.75 -8.33 -10.58
CA ILE A 99 12.55 -8.51 -11.41
C ILE A 99 12.89 -9.17 -12.74
N SER A 100 13.98 -8.76 -13.38
CA SER A 100 14.40 -9.34 -14.66
C SER A 100 14.79 -10.82 -14.52
N ALA A 101 15.30 -11.25 -13.37
CA ALA A 101 15.67 -12.63 -13.12
C ALA A 101 14.47 -13.60 -13.13
N PHE A 102 13.23 -13.11 -12.93
CA PHE A 102 12.02 -13.95 -13.09
C PHE A 102 11.86 -14.49 -14.51
N SER A 103 12.45 -13.85 -15.53
CA SER A 103 12.45 -14.34 -16.90
C SER A 103 13.23 -15.66 -17.08
N LEU A 104 14.09 -16.00 -16.13
CA LEU A 104 14.96 -17.18 -16.17
C LEU A 104 14.34 -18.43 -15.52
N ILE A 105 13.10 -18.34 -15.04
CA ILE A 105 12.41 -19.47 -14.43
C ILE A 105 12.24 -20.61 -15.46
N ASP A 106 12.64 -21.82 -15.07
CA ASP A 106 12.60 -23.03 -15.89
C ASP A 106 11.60 -24.10 -15.41
N GLY A 107 10.82 -23.78 -14.35
CA GLY A 107 9.77 -24.65 -13.81
C GLY A 107 10.04 -25.24 -12.44
N GLU A 108 11.24 -25.06 -11.89
CA GLU A 108 11.57 -25.50 -10.55
C GLU A 108 10.94 -24.60 -9.49
N THR A 109 10.13 -25.16 -8.60
CA THR A 109 9.38 -24.38 -7.58
C THR A 109 10.26 -23.58 -6.63
N TRP A 110 11.46 -24.10 -6.32
CA TRP A 110 12.41 -23.40 -5.46
C TRP A 110 12.89 -22.08 -6.06
N GLN A 111 12.98 -21.98 -7.40
CA GLN A 111 13.36 -20.73 -8.10
C GLN A 111 12.33 -19.64 -7.85
N TRP A 112 11.03 -19.97 -7.91
CA TRP A 112 9.96 -19.03 -7.59
C TRP A 112 10.12 -18.47 -6.18
N ILE A 113 10.30 -19.34 -5.18
CA ILE A 113 10.47 -18.95 -3.78
C ILE A 113 11.75 -18.12 -3.59
N ALA A 114 12.88 -18.55 -4.18
CA ALA A 114 14.15 -17.86 -4.07
C ALA A 114 14.13 -16.47 -4.72
N LEU A 115 13.55 -16.34 -5.91
CA LEU A 115 13.44 -15.05 -6.61
C LEU A 115 12.55 -14.06 -5.85
N TRP A 116 11.43 -14.52 -5.29
CA TRP A 116 10.60 -13.66 -4.45
C TRP A 116 11.25 -13.29 -3.13
N PHE A 117 12.04 -14.20 -2.55
CA PHE A 117 12.85 -13.88 -1.36
C PHE A 117 13.91 -12.82 -1.71
N CYS A 118 14.64 -12.99 -2.80
CA CYS A 118 15.60 -11.99 -3.28
C CYS A 118 14.91 -10.66 -3.58
N PHE A 119 13.78 -10.67 -4.29
CA PHE A 119 13.00 -9.46 -4.56
C PHE A 119 12.54 -8.79 -3.26
N GLY A 120 12.01 -9.54 -2.29
CA GLY A 120 11.62 -9.02 -0.99
C GLY A 120 12.78 -8.35 -0.24
N LEU A 121 13.96 -8.96 -0.28
CA LEU A 121 15.18 -8.45 0.35
C LEU A 121 15.63 -7.11 -0.27
N VAL A 122 15.67 -7.04 -1.61
CA VAL A 122 16.21 -5.85 -2.29
C VAL A 122 15.18 -4.73 -2.40
N SER A 123 13.89 -5.05 -2.54
CA SER A 123 12.81 -4.06 -2.72
C SER A 123 12.56 -3.18 -1.49
N VAL A 124 13.02 -3.60 -0.30
CA VAL A 124 13.01 -2.74 0.90
C VAL A 124 13.76 -1.43 0.66
N SER A 125 14.81 -1.46 -0.17
CA SER A 125 15.62 -0.29 -0.53
C SER A 125 14.89 0.74 -1.41
N ILE A 126 13.72 0.40 -1.95
CA ILE A 126 12.88 1.29 -2.75
C ILE A 126 11.45 1.41 -2.20
N LYS A 127 11.24 0.96 -0.94
CA LYS A 127 9.94 1.07 -0.25
C LYS A 127 9.59 2.54 0.03
N SER A 128 8.33 2.80 0.35
CA SER A 128 7.80 4.15 0.63
C SER A 128 8.65 4.98 1.58
N THR A 129 9.28 4.36 2.58
CA THR A 129 10.07 5.05 3.60
C THR A 129 11.21 5.87 3.02
N ILE A 130 11.90 5.37 1.99
CA ILE A 130 13.04 6.07 1.39
C ILE A 130 12.60 7.33 0.62
N TRP A 131 11.45 7.25 -0.06
CA TRP A 131 10.88 8.35 -0.83
C TRP A 131 10.25 9.40 0.05
N THR A 132 9.46 8.97 1.04
CA THR A 132 8.79 9.88 1.97
C THR A 132 9.77 10.60 2.87
N ALA A 133 10.88 9.98 3.29
CA ALA A 133 11.92 10.64 4.09
C ALA A 133 12.53 11.85 3.36
N ALA A 134 12.84 11.72 2.07
CA ALA A 134 13.37 12.81 1.26
C ALA A 134 12.33 13.94 1.08
N VAL A 135 11.07 13.58 0.79
CA VAL A 135 9.99 14.57 0.56
C VAL A 135 9.64 15.32 1.84
N VAL A 136 9.54 14.61 2.98
CA VAL A 136 9.27 15.23 4.30
C VAL A 136 10.34 16.25 4.68
N GLY A 137 11.59 15.97 4.34
CA GLY A 137 12.71 16.90 4.60
C GLY A 137 12.71 18.13 3.70
N ALA A 138 12.07 18.08 2.51
CA ALA A 138 12.06 19.17 1.54
C ALA A 138 10.83 20.09 1.66
N PHE A 139 9.70 19.57 2.17
CA PHE A 139 8.44 20.29 2.26
C PHE A 139 8.05 20.57 3.72
N HIS A 140 7.70 21.82 4.02
CA HIS A 140 7.25 22.24 5.35
C HIS A 140 5.77 22.67 5.35
N ARG A 141 5.38 23.51 4.41
CA ARG A 141 4.02 24.06 4.30
C ARG A 141 3.05 23.13 3.57
N SER A 142 3.49 22.53 2.46
CA SER A 142 2.68 21.67 1.59
C SER A 142 3.01 20.18 1.76
N ARG A 143 3.52 19.79 2.95
CA ARG A 143 3.99 18.41 3.22
C ARG A 143 2.94 17.35 2.94
N GLY A 144 1.68 17.58 3.36
CA GLY A 144 0.59 16.63 3.16
C GLY A 144 0.31 16.35 1.68
N LEU A 145 0.24 17.40 0.84
CA LEU A 145 0.03 17.26 -0.59
C LEU A 145 1.23 16.55 -1.26
N ALA A 146 2.45 16.92 -0.90
CA ALA A 146 3.66 16.32 -1.44
C ALA A 146 3.76 14.81 -1.12
N LEU A 147 3.44 14.42 0.13
CA LEU A 147 3.36 13.02 0.53
C LEU A 147 2.22 12.28 -0.18
N GLY A 148 1.05 12.90 -0.31
CA GLY A 148 -0.08 12.32 -1.02
C GLY A 148 0.27 11.98 -2.47
N LEU A 149 0.90 12.93 -3.20
CA LEU A 149 1.37 12.71 -4.57
C LEU A 149 2.48 11.64 -4.65
N THR A 150 3.41 11.63 -3.71
CA THR A 150 4.46 10.59 -3.65
C THR A 150 3.83 9.21 -3.47
N LEU A 151 2.91 9.06 -2.53
CA LEU A 151 2.27 7.79 -2.23
C LEU A 151 1.25 7.36 -3.29
N SER A 152 0.83 8.26 -4.18
CA SER A 152 -0.01 7.91 -5.34
C SER A 152 0.73 7.06 -6.39
N GLY A 153 2.07 6.97 -6.32
CA GLY A 153 2.85 6.09 -7.18
C GLY A 153 2.37 4.62 -7.19
N THR A 154 1.90 4.10 -6.05
CA THR A 154 1.30 2.74 -6.01
C THR A 154 0.05 2.64 -6.87
N ALA A 155 -0.78 3.66 -6.88
CA ALA A 155 -2.00 3.67 -7.67
C ALA A 155 -1.69 3.84 -9.17
N VAL A 156 -0.62 4.58 -9.51
CA VAL A 156 -0.10 4.62 -10.88
C VAL A 156 0.31 3.22 -11.34
N ALA A 157 1.08 2.48 -10.54
CA ALA A 157 1.44 1.10 -10.87
C ALA A 157 0.19 0.22 -11.03
N GLN A 158 -0.75 0.27 -10.09
CA GLN A 158 -1.98 -0.54 -10.13
C GLN A 158 -2.90 -0.21 -11.31
N SER A 159 -2.84 1.02 -11.84
CA SER A 159 -3.64 1.44 -12.99
C SER A 159 -2.95 1.16 -14.33
N VAL A 160 -1.62 1.27 -14.40
CA VAL A 160 -0.88 1.16 -15.67
C VAL A 160 -0.33 -0.24 -15.89
N VAL A 161 0.14 -0.91 -14.84
CA VAL A 161 0.79 -2.23 -14.96
C VAL A 161 -0.15 -3.32 -15.50
N PRO A 162 -1.44 -3.42 -15.09
CA PRO A 162 -2.29 -4.48 -15.62
C PRO A 162 -2.48 -4.41 -17.14
N PRO A 163 -2.89 -3.31 -17.77
CA PRO A 163 -3.02 -3.25 -19.23
C PRO A 163 -1.66 -3.37 -19.93
N LEU A 164 -0.61 -2.70 -19.44
CA LEU A 164 0.72 -2.79 -20.04
C LEU A 164 1.29 -4.20 -19.90
N GLY A 165 1.21 -4.81 -18.72
CA GLY A 165 1.72 -6.17 -18.48
C GLY A 165 0.97 -7.22 -19.30
N ASN A 166 -0.36 -7.08 -19.44
CA ASN A 166 -1.13 -7.97 -20.30
C ASN A 166 -0.70 -7.83 -21.77
N LEU A 167 -0.51 -6.60 -22.27
CA LEU A 167 0.00 -6.36 -23.62
C LEU A 167 1.37 -7.02 -23.81
N LEU A 168 2.30 -6.82 -22.88
CA LEU A 168 3.63 -7.40 -22.94
C LEU A 168 3.61 -8.94 -22.93
N ILE A 169 2.74 -9.55 -22.10
CA ILE A 169 2.58 -11.00 -22.03
C ILE A 169 2.01 -11.55 -23.36
N THR A 170 1.02 -10.88 -23.92
CA THR A 170 0.33 -11.32 -25.14
C THR A 170 1.24 -11.21 -26.35
N GLU A 171 1.99 -10.11 -26.50
CA GLU A 171 2.82 -9.87 -27.69
C GLU A 171 4.20 -10.54 -27.61
N PHE A 172 4.81 -10.59 -26.42
CA PHE A 172 6.20 -11.02 -26.26
C PHE A 172 6.37 -12.25 -25.35
N GLY A 173 5.30 -12.73 -24.73
CA GLY A 173 5.35 -13.79 -23.73
C GLY A 173 5.78 -13.29 -22.34
N TRP A 174 5.50 -14.10 -21.32
CA TRP A 174 5.70 -13.72 -19.93
C TRP A 174 7.17 -13.49 -19.55
N ARG A 175 8.12 -14.19 -20.18
CA ARG A 175 9.56 -14.01 -19.92
C ARG A 175 10.02 -12.61 -20.28
N LEU A 176 9.71 -12.15 -21.50
CA LEU A 176 10.06 -10.81 -21.93
C LEU A 176 9.23 -9.74 -21.20
N ALA A 177 8.01 -10.05 -20.77
CA ALA A 177 7.22 -9.14 -19.94
C ALA A 177 7.93 -8.84 -18.61
N PHE A 178 8.52 -9.84 -17.92
CA PHE A 178 9.35 -9.57 -16.72
C PHE A 178 10.56 -8.69 -17.02
N LEU A 179 11.24 -8.92 -18.15
CA LEU A 179 12.37 -8.07 -18.57
C LEU A 179 11.94 -6.63 -18.81
N TRP A 180 10.83 -6.41 -19.53
CA TRP A 180 10.31 -5.07 -19.78
C TRP A 180 9.81 -4.36 -18.52
N LEU A 181 9.17 -5.07 -17.61
CA LEU A 181 8.76 -4.52 -16.32
C LEU A 181 9.98 -4.19 -15.44
N GLY A 182 10.99 -5.05 -15.42
CA GLY A 182 12.23 -4.82 -14.67
C GLY A 182 13.08 -3.72 -15.28
N LEU A 183 13.55 -3.91 -16.52
CA LEU A 183 14.50 -3.01 -17.19
C LEU A 183 13.82 -1.74 -17.73
N GLY A 184 12.63 -1.87 -18.32
CA GLY A 184 11.92 -0.72 -18.92
C GLY A 184 11.38 0.22 -17.85
N TRP A 185 10.50 -0.26 -16.96
CA TRP A 185 9.95 0.58 -15.88
C TRP A 185 11.03 1.00 -14.88
N GLY A 186 11.89 0.05 -14.48
CA GLY A 186 13.00 0.34 -13.57
C GLY A 186 14.03 1.29 -14.17
N GLY A 187 14.36 1.14 -15.45
CA GLY A 187 15.28 2.05 -16.18
C GLY A 187 14.73 3.47 -16.26
N MET A 188 13.43 3.63 -16.56
CA MET A 188 12.77 4.93 -16.53
C MET A 188 12.80 5.52 -15.11
N THR A 189 12.51 4.69 -14.09
CA THR A 189 12.59 5.10 -12.68
C THR A 189 14.00 5.53 -12.30
N LEU A 190 15.02 4.78 -12.72
CA LEU A 190 16.43 5.10 -12.47
C LEU A 190 16.82 6.43 -13.10
N ALA A 191 16.44 6.66 -14.37
CA ALA A 191 16.72 7.91 -15.08
C ALA A 191 16.07 9.10 -14.38
N VAL A 192 14.79 9.01 -14.03
CA VAL A 192 14.06 10.07 -13.32
C VAL A 192 14.64 10.31 -11.93
N ALA A 193 14.98 9.25 -11.19
CA ALA A 193 15.58 9.37 -9.86
C ALA A 193 17.02 9.91 -9.93
N TRP A 194 17.79 9.51 -10.90
CA TRP A 194 19.14 10.05 -11.10
C TRP A 194 19.14 11.56 -11.33
N LEU A 195 18.21 12.05 -12.16
CA LEU A 195 18.11 13.46 -12.54
C LEU A 195 17.49 14.33 -11.43
N PHE A 196 16.46 13.83 -10.73
CA PHE A 196 15.60 14.67 -9.90
C PHE A 196 15.55 14.28 -8.43
N PHE A 197 15.91 13.05 -8.07
CA PHE A 197 15.88 12.62 -6.68
C PHE A 197 17.11 13.11 -5.93
N HIS A 198 16.92 13.86 -4.87
CA HIS A 198 17.99 14.38 -4.02
C HIS A 198 17.57 14.29 -2.55
N ASP A 199 18.55 14.14 -1.69
CA ASP A 199 18.30 14.26 -0.26
C ASP A 199 17.97 15.72 0.07
N ALA A 200 16.93 15.94 0.85
CA ALA A 200 16.70 17.24 1.41
C ALA A 200 17.97 17.67 2.16
N ARG A 201 18.47 18.89 1.93
CA ARG A 201 19.53 19.44 2.76
C ARG A 201 19.07 19.28 4.21
N ARG A 202 19.81 18.55 5.01
CA ARG A 202 19.57 18.49 6.45
C ARG A 202 19.66 19.96 6.92
N THR A 203 18.53 20.61 7.06
CA THR A 203 18.47 21.78 7.93
C THR A 203 18.85 21.20 9.29
N PRO A 204 19.94 21.67 9.94
CA PRO A 204 20.23 21.21 11.29
C PRO A 204 18.94 21.33 12.08
N ALA A 205 18.57 20.26 12.80
CA ALA A 205 17.46 20.38 13.76
C ALA A 205 17.65 21.71 14.48
N PRO A 206 16.61 22.57 14.60
CA PRO A 206 16.78 23.84 15.29
C PRO A 206 17.57 23.52 16.56
N ALA A 207 18.76 24.12 16.69
CA ALA A 207 19.61 23.93 17.83
C ALA A 207 18.69 24.02 19.05
N GLU A 208 18.84 23.06 19.96
CA GLU A 208 18.07 22.92 21.20
C GLU A 208 17.55 24.28 21.65
N ARG A 209 16.24 24.46 21.67
CA ARG A 209 15.64 25.69 22.15
C ARG A 209 16.32 25.98 23.47
N PRO A 210 16.81 27.24 23.72
CA PRO A 210 17.44 27.56 24.96
C PRO A 210 16.54 27.06 26.10
N ALA A 211 17.11 26.32 27.02
CA ALA A 211 16.43 25.89 28.24
C ALA A 211 15.98 27.18 28.97
N GLY A 212 14.68 27.45 28.91
CA GLY A 212 14.14 28.66 29.56
C GLY A 212 12.83 29.21 28.96
N MET A 213 12.33 28.69 27.85
CA MET A 213 10.96 28.97 27.44
C MET A 213 10.08 27.80 27.90
N ASP A 214 9.41 27.96 29.02
CA ASP A 214 8.24 27.20 29.43
C ASP A 214 7.17 27.34 28.34
N ALA A 215 7.30 26.52 27.28
CA ALA A 215 6.15 26.14 26.50
C ALA A 215 5.34 25.26 27.44
N GLY A 216 4.21 25.75 27.89
CA GLY A 216 3.29 25.00 28.73
C GLY A 216 3.25 23.56 28.22
N HIS A 217 3.62 22.63 29.08
CA HIS A 217 3.53 21.20 28.82
C HIS A 217 2.05 20.88 28.57
N THR A 218 1.62 20.98 27.33
CA THR A 218 0.44 20.22 26.92
C THR A 218 0.89 18.75 27.06
N GLU A 219 0.55 18.13 28.19
CA GLU A 219 0.79 16.69 28.38
C GLU A 219 0.22 16.00 27.18
N VAL A 220 1.09 15.31 26.42
CA VAL A 220 0.64 14.52 25.26
C VAL A 220 -0.23 13.40 25.79
N THR A 221 -1.54 13.58 25.70
CA THR A 221 -2.54 12.67 26.25
C THR A 221 -2.63 11.40 25.40
N GLY A 222 -2.94 10.28 26.03
CA GLY A 222 -3.07 8.99 25.36
C GLY A 222 -2.73 7.81 26.25
N LEU A 223 -3.00 6.61 25.72
CA LEU A 223 -2.74 5.36 26.44
C LEU A 223 -1.24 5.05 26.50
N THR A 224 -0.84 4.43 27.61
CA THR A 224 0.43 3.70 27.66
C THR A 224 0.33 2.41 26.84
N VAL A 225 1.46 1.84 26.45
CA VAL A 225 1.48 0.55 25.73
C VAL A 225 0.79 -0.54 26.54
N ARG A 226 0.95 -0.55 27.87
CA ARG A 226 0.31 -1.53 28.76
C ARG A 226 -1.21 -1.38 28.80
N GLU A 227 -1.71 -0.18 28.77
CA GLU A 227 -3.15 0.12 28.69
C GLU A 227 -3.70 -0.26 27.31
N ALA A 228 -2.97 0.08 26.23
CA ALA A 228 -3.35 -0.25 24.87
C ALA A 228 -3.50 -1.75 24.64
N VAL A 229 -2.59 -2.58 25.19
CA VAL A 229 -2.69 -4.05 25.13
C VAL A 229 -3.93 -4.60 25.83
N ARG A 230 -4.50 -3.87 26.78
CA ARG A 230 -5.72 -4.26 27.50
C ARG A 230 -6.99 -3.61 26.96
N ASP A 231 -6.84 -2.69 26.02
CA ASP A 231 -7.96 -1.92 25.49
C ASP A 231 -8.76 -2.73 24.45
N ARG A 232 -10.03 -2.97 24.77
CA ARG A 232 -10.93 -3.75 23.91
C ARG A 232 -11.15 -3.10 22.54
N ALA A 233 -11.26 -1.76 22.48
CA ALA A 233 -11.51 -1.06 21.22
C ALA A 233 -10.31 -1.19 20.26
N LEU A 234 -9.08 -1.12 20.78
CA LEU A 234 -7.87 -1.32 19.96
C LEU A 234 -7.75 -2.76 19.44
N TRP A 235 -8.12 -3.79 20.22
CA TRP A 235 -8.17 -5.16 19.72
C TRP A 235 -9.28 -5.39 18.70
N GLN A 236 -10.44 -4.77 18.90
CA GLN A 236 -11.55 -4.79 17.93
C GLN A 236 -11.12 -4.16 16.60
N LEU A 237 -10.43 -3.01 16.65
CA LEU A 237 -9.83 -2.35 15.49
C LEU A 237 -8.76 -3.22 14.82
N ALA A 238 -7.85 -3.82 15.59
CA ALA A 238 -6.79 -4.70 15.13
C ALA A 238 -7.34 -5.92 14.38
N PHE A 239 -8.32 -6.60 14.96
CA PHE A 239 -8.95 -7.78 14.36
C PHE A 239 -9.72 -7.43 13.07
N SER A 240 -10.53 -6.36 13.11
CA SER A 240 -11.24 -5.88 11.93
C SER A 240 -10.28 -5.53 10.79
N ASN A 241 -9.23 -4.79 11.09
CA ASN A 241 -8.22 -4.42 10.09
C ASN A 241 -7.46 -5.63 9.54
N PHE A 242 -7.09 -6.59 10.40
CA PHE A 242 -6.44 -7.82 9.95
C PHE A 242 -7.32 -8.57 8.95
N LEU A 243 -8.59 -8.78 9.31
CA LEU A 243 -9.54 -9.52 8.48
C LEU A 243 -9.75 -8.83 7.12
N ILE A 244 -10.10 -7.54 7.14
CA ILE A 244 -10.36 -6.78 5.90
C ILE A 244 -9.10 -6.67 5.06
N MET A 245 -7.92 -6.46 5.66
CA MET A 245 -6.66 -6.36 4.94
C MET A 245 -6.30 -7.67 4.25
N ALA A 246 -6.44 -8.81 4.94
CA ALA A 246 -6.17 -10.12 4.35
C ALA A 246 -7.10 -10.39 3.16
N LEU A 247 -8.40 -10.21 3.35
CA LEU A 247 -9.39 -10.47 2.30
C LEU A 247 -9.19 -9.55 1.09
N THR A 248 -9.07 -8.24 1.31
CA THR A 248 -8.91 -7.28 0.19
C THR A 248 -7.57 -7.40 -0.52
N MET A 249 -6.48 -7.80 0.16
CA MET A 249 -5.20 -8.08 -0.51
C MET A 249 -5.26 -9.37 -1.31
N GLY A 250 -5.91 -10.41 -0.79
CA GLY A 250 -6.20 -11.63 -1.55
C GLY A 250 -6.97 -11.31 -2.83
N LEU A 251 -8.06 -10.53 -2.73
CA LEU A 251 -8.82 -10.12 -3.90
C LEU A 251 -7.99 -9.27 -4.87
N THR A 252 -7.19 -8.33 -4.38
CA THR A 252 -6.37 -7.46 -5.24
C THR A 252 -5.38 -8.26 -6.09
N ILE A 253 -4.72 -9.28 -5.52
CA ILE A 253 -3.76 -10.13 -6.24
C ILE A 253 -4.45 -11.09 -7.20
N HIS A 254 -5.61 -11.62 -6.81
CA HIS A 254 -6.36 -12.60 -7.62
C HIS A 254 -7.44 -11.97 -8.50
N LEU A 255 -7.58 -10.64 -8.50
CA LEU A 255 -8.66 -9.96 -9.24
C LEU A 255 -8.60 -10.29 -10.74
N PHE A 256 -7.42 -10.22 -11.35
CA PHE A 256 -7.26 -10.52 -12.76
C PHE A 256 -7.62 -12.00 -13.09
N PRO A 257 -7.09 -13.01 -12.37
CA PRO A 257 -7.53 -14.40 -12.53
C PRO A 257 -9.05 -14.60 -12.34
N ILE A 258 -9.65 -14.00 -11.32
CA ILE A 258 -11.10 -14.06 -11.05
C ILE A 258 -11.88 -13.58 -12.27
N LEU A 259 -11.50 -12.45 -12.85
CA LEU A 259 -12.18 -11.88 -14.02
C LEU A 259 -12.01 -12.76 -15.27
N THR A 260 -10.82 -13.29 -15.50
CA THR A 260 -10.56 -14.14 -16.67
C THR A 260 -11.27 -15.50 -16.57
N GLU A 261 -11.38 -16.08 -15.38
CA GLU A 261 -12.14 -17.32 -15.15
C GLU A 261 -13.66 -17.12 -15.23
N ALA A 262 -14.15 -15.91 -14.91
CA ALA A 262 -15.53 -15.53 -15.20
C ALA A 262 -15.82 -15.27 -16.69
N GLY A 263 -14.89 -15.63 -17.60
CA GLY A 263 -15.06 -15.54 -19.06
C GLY A 263 -14.78 -14.15 -19.64
N ILE A 264 -14.24 -13.22 -18.86
CA ILE A 264 -13.86 -11.88 -19.35
C ILE A 264 -12.52 -12.01 -20.10
N SER A 265 -12.45 -11.42 -21.30
CA SER A 265 -11.20 -11.42 -22.06
C SER A 265 -10.05 -10.82 -21.27
N ARG A 266 -8.83 -11.32 -21.48
CA ARG A 266 -7.63 -10.85 -20.77
C ARG A 266 -7.43 -9.32 -20.88
N GLU A 267 -7.73 -8.76 -22.06
CA GLU A 267 -7.65 -7.32 -22.30
C GLU A 267 -8.63 -6.54 -21.41
N ASN A 268 -9.91 -6.93 -21.40
CA ASN A 268 -10.93 -6.30 -20.58
C ASN A 268 -10.66 -6.51 -19.08
N ALA A 269 -10.22 -7.69 -18.66
CA ALA A 269 -9.84 -7.98 -17.29
C ALA A 269 -8.69 -7.08 -16.81
N ALA A 270 -7.70 -6.82 -17.68
CA ALA A 270 -6.59 -5.91 -17.37
C ALA A 270 -7.07 -4.46 -17.22
N LEU A 271 -7.94 -3.97 -18.11
CA LEU A 271 -8.53 -2.63 -18.03
C LEU A 271 -9.41 -2.47 -16.77
N LEU A 272 -10.20 -3.49 -16.46
CA LEU A 272 -11.03 -3.51 -15.27
C LEU A 272 -10.20 -3.52 -13.97
N THR A 273 -9.10 -4.28 -13.95
CA THR A 273 -8.16 -4.26 -12.82
C THR A 273 -7.52 -2.88 -12.65
N ALA A 274 -7.17 -2.21 -13.76
CA ALA A 274 -6.67 -0.84 -13.74
C ALA A 274 -7.69 0.16 -13.16
N LEU A 275 -8.98 -0.01 -13.48
CA LEU A 275 -10.07 0.82 -12.96
C LEU A 275 -10.17 0.73 -11.43
N SER A 276 -9.97 -0.46 -10.86
CA SER A 276 -9.91 -0.65 -9.41
C SER A 276 -8.77 0.18 -8.77
N GLY A 277 -7.61 0.27 -9.43
CA GLY A 277 -6.51 1.14 -9.01
C GLY A 277 -6.90 2.62 -8.97
N ILE A 278 -7.58 3.11 -10.01
CA ILE A 278 -8.07 4.49 -10.09
C ILE A 278 -9.09 4.77 -8.97
N ALA A 279 -10.03 3.85 -8.75
CA ALA A 279 -11.01 3.95 -7.67
C ALA A 279 -10.35 4.06 -6.28
N GLY A 280 -9.20 3.41 -6.09
CA GLY A 280 -8.42 3.52 -4.86
C GLY A 280 -7.85 4.92 -4.61
N ILE A 281 -7.52 5.68 -5.65
CA ILE A 281 -7.11 7.09 -5.52
C ILE A 281 -8.28 7.93 -5.03
N VAL A 282 -9.43 7.78 -5.70
CA VAL A 282 -10.65 8.49 -5.33
C VAL A 282 -11.06 8.17 -3.90
N GLY A 283 -10.96 6.89 -3.51
CA GLY A 283 -11.24 6.42 -2.16
C GLY A 283 -10.41 7.15 -1.10
N LYS A 284 -9.09 7.28 -1.31
CA LYS A 284 -8.20 8.00 -0.38
C LYS A 284 -8.64 9.44 -0.16
N LEU A 285 -8.96 10.15 -1.25
CA LEU A 285 -9.31 11.57 -1.19
C LEU A 285 -10.69 11.78 -0.54
N VAL A 286 -11.68 11.01 -0.97
CA VAL A 286 -13.07 11.13 -0.46
C VAL A 286 -13.13 10.71 1.01
N THR A 287 -12.51 9.60 1.38
CA THR A 287 -12.55 9.13 2.78
C THR A 287 -11.79 10.08 3.71
N GLY A 288 -10.66 10.65 3.28
CA GLY A 288 -9.97 11.68 4.06
C GLY A 288 -10.91 12.85 4.39
N TYR A 289 -11.59 13.38 3.37
CA TYR A 289 -12.56 14.47 3.55
C TYR A 289 -13.75 14.08 4.46
N LEU A 290 -14.24 12.85 4.35
CA LEU A 290 -15.35 12.36 5.19
C LEU A 290 -14.95 12.19 6.66
N LEU A 291 -13.73 11.69 6.93
CA LEU A 291 -13.22 11.51 8.28
C LEU A 291 -13.05 12.83 9.04
N ASP A 292 -12.83 13.93 8.33
CA ASP A 292 -12.72 15.26 8.94
C ASP A 292 -14.10 15.87 9.31
N ARG A 293 -15.21 15.30 8.78
CA ARG A 293 -16.56 15.88 8.95
C ARG A 293 -17.54 14.99 9.69
N PHE A 294 -17.34 13.68 9.67
CA PHE A 294 -18.27 12.71 10.23
C PHE A 294 -17.57 11.84 11.28
N ALA A 295 -18.34 11.14 12.09
CA ALA A 295 -17.83 10.23 13.11
C ALA A 295 -16.91 9.16 12.46
N PRO A 296 -15.66 9.03 12.90
CA PRO A 296 -14.67 8.19 12.21
C PRO A 296 -15.01 6.71 12.18
N ASN A 297 -15.67 6.20 13.23
CA ASN A 297 -16.17 4.82 13.30
C ASN A 297 -17.29 4.58 12.27
N LEU A 298 -18.18 5.57 12.05
CA LEU A 298 -19.23 5.47 11.04
C LEU A 298 -18.62 5.45 9.63
N VAL A 299 -17.75 6.44 9.31
CA VAL A 299 -17.10 6.52 8.00
C VAL A 299 -16.27 5.26 7.76
N GLY A 300 -15.43 4.87 8.74
CA GLY A 300 -14.57 3.69 8.63
C GLY A 300 -15.35 2.40 8.47
N GLY A 301 -16.37 2.19 9.32
CA GLY A 301 -17.18 0.99 9.30
C GLY A 301 -17.99 0.83 8.01
N LEU A 302 -18.67 1.90 7.55
CA LEU A 302 -19.43 1.85 6.29
C LEU A 302 -18.53 1.65 5.08
N THR A 303 -17.41 2.38 5.01
CA THR A 303 -16.45 2.26 3.90
C THR A 303 -15.87 0.84 3.80
N LEU A 304 -15.52 0.24 4.93
CA LEU A 304 -14.93 -1.09 4.95
C LEU A 304 -15.97 -2.21 4.80
N ALA A 305 -17.21 -2.01 5.32
CA ALA A 305 -18.33 -2.90 5.04
C ALA A 305 -18.72 -2.89 3.56
N ALA A 306 -18.61 -1.74 2.89
CA ALA A 306 -18.91 -1.65 1.45
C ALA A 306 -18.01 -2.56 0.60
N ALA A 307 -16.79 -2.91 1.07
CA ALA A 307 -15.96 -3.90 0.39
C ALA A 307 -16.65 -5.25 0.20
N ALA A 308 -17.55 -5.63 1.11
CA ALA A 308 -18.36 -6.84 0.97
C ALA A 308 -19.21 -6.84 -0.30
N GLY A 309 -19.72 -5.67 -0.72
CA GLY A 309 -20.40 -5.52 -2.01
C GLY A 309 -19.48 -5.83 -3.18
N GLY A 310 -18.20 -5.41 -3.11
CA GLY A 310 -17.21 -5.75 -4.13
C GLY A 310 -16.94 -7.25 -4.24
N PHE A 311 -16.92 -7.98 -3.13
CA PHE A 311 -16.81 -9.44 -3.13
C PHE A 311 -18.12 -10.10 -3.57
N GLY A 312 -19.26 -9.71 -2.99
CA GLY A 312 -20.56 -10.31 -3.25
C GLY A 312 -21.00 -10.19 -4.71
N LEU A 313 -20.69 -9.06 -5.34
CA LEU A 313 -20.98 -8.84 -6.77
C LEU A 313 -20.07 -9.66 -7.71
N LEU A 314 -19.03 -10.31 -7.22
CA LEU A 314 -18.16 -11.22 -7.98
C LEU A 314 -18.49 -12.69 -7.72
N ILE A 315 -19.48 -13.01 -6.86
CA ILE A 315 -19.97 -14.36 -6.62
C ILE A 315 -20.93 -14.71 -7.77
N ASP A 316 -20.80 -15.92 -8.28
CA ASP A 316 -21.54 -16.46 -9.41
C ASP A 316 -21.32 -15.73 -10.75
N ASP A 317 -21.69 -16.37 -11.85
CA ASP A 317 -21.48 -15.91 -13.22
C ASP A 317 -22.17 -14.58 -13.51
N ILE A 318 -21.57 -13.48 -13.00
CA ILE A 318 -22.09 -12.15 -13.24
C ILE A 318 -21.89 -11.80 -14.71
N THR A 319 -22.98 -11.89 -15.46
CA THR A 319 -23.01 -11.56 -16.89
C THR A 319 -23.16 -10.08 -17.16
N SER A 320 -23.53 -9.28 -16.15
CA SER A 320 -23.75 -7.84 -16.31
C SER A 320 -22.44 -7.04 -16.18
N PRO A 321 -21.95 -6.41 -17.27
CA PRO A 321 -20.75 -5.57 -17.23
C PRO A 321 -20.84 -4.43 -16.21
N ALA A 322 -22.03 -3.88 -16.00
CA ALA A 322 -22.26 -2.79 -15.06
C ALA A 322 -22.04 -3.21 -13.60
N LEU A 323 -22.45 -4.43 -13.22
CA LEU A 323 -22.22 -4.97 -11.87
C LEU A 323 -20.76 -5.27 -11.63
N ILE A 324 -20.05 -5.79 -12.63
CA ILE A 324 -18.59 -6.00 -12.56
C ILE A 324 -17.87 -4.68 -12.32
N VAL A 325 -18.17 -3.65 -13.12
CA VAL A 325 -17.59 -2.31 -12.94
C VAL A 325 -17.90 -1.77 -11.54
N LEU A 326 -19.13 -1.93 -11.06
CA LEU A 326 -19.52 -1.50 -9.71
C LEU A 326 -18.71 -2.23 -8.63
N ALA A 327 -18.57 -3.57 -8.75
CA ALA A 327 -17.79 -4.37 -7.84
C ALA A 327 -16.34 -3.88 -7.73
N LEU A 328 -15.73 -3.56 -8.87
CA LEU A 328 -14.35 -3.11 -8.95
C LEU A 328 -14.14 -1.69 -8.41
N LEU A 329 -15.11 -0.79 -8.67
CA LEU A 329 -15.09 0.56 -8.10
C LEU A 329 -15.22 0.52 -6.58
N VAL A 330 -16.13 -0.29 -6.04
CA VAL A 330 -16.32 -0.46 -4.59
C VAL A 330 -15.10 -1.10 -3.95
N ASN A 331 -14.56 -2.17 -4.55
CA ASN A 331 -13.37 -2.84 -4.04
C ASN A 331 -12.13 -1.92 -4.09
N GLY A 332 -11.91 -1.23 -5.21
CA GLY A 332 -10.81 -0.29 -5.36
C GLY A 332 -10.89 0.85 -4.35
N TYR A 333 -12.09 1.43 -4.19
CA TYR A 333 -12.36 2.47 -3.18
C TYR A 333 -11.95 1.98 -1.79
N ALA A 334 -12.48 0.83 -1.34
CA ALA A 334 -12.19 0.27 -0.03
C ALA A 334 -10.69 -0.08 0.14
N ALA A 335 -10.06 -0.63 -0.90
CA ALA A 335 -8.62 -0.96 -0.88
C ALA A 335 -7.74 0.27 -0.68
N GLY A 336 -8.13 1.43 -1.22
CA GLY A 336 -7.39 2.68 -1.08
C GLY A 336 -7.48 3.30 0.31
N THR A 337 -8.53 3.05 1.08
CA THR A 337 -8.87 3.81 2.29
C THR A 337 -8.44 3.18 3.60
N LYS A 338 -8.31 1.85 3.65
CA LYS A 338 -8.10 1.07 4.88
C LYS A 338 -6.95 1.55 5.77
N THR A 339 -5.80 1.89 5.18
CA THR A 339 -4.64 2.37 5.94
C THR A 339 -4.88 3.73 6.59
N HIS A 340 -5.58 4.63 5.89
CA HIS A 340 -5.93 5.96 6.42
C HIS A 340 -6.93 5.84 7.57
N ILE A 341 -7.99 5.03 7.40
CA ILE A 341 -8.98 4.76 8.43
C ILE A 341 -8.30 4.18 9.68
N THR A 342 -7.41 3.20 9.51
CA THR A 342 -6.66 2.61 10.63
C THR A 342 -5.84 3.64 11.38
N GLY A 343 -5.10 4.50 10.66
CA GLY A 343 -4.29 5.55 11.30
C GLY A 343 -5.16 6.52 12.10
N TYR A 344 -6.24 6.99 11.50
CA TYR A 344 -7.17 7.95 12.11
C TYR A 344 -7.84 7.37 13.37
N LEU A 345 -8.38 6.16 13.28
CA LEU A 345 -9.00 5.48 14.42
C LEU A 345 -7.99 5.15 15.52
N THR A 346 -6.75 4.77 15.16
CA THR A 346 -5.71 4.52 16.17
C THR A 346 -5.40 5.78 16.97
N VAL A 347 -5.29 6.94 16.33
CA VAL A 347 -5.13 8.23 17.05
C VAL A 347 -6.34 8.49 17.95
N GLY A 348 -7.54 8.29 17.45
CA GLY A 348 -8.77 8.53 18.19
C GLY A 348 -8.93 7.67 19.44
N TYR A 349 -8.54 6.40 19.41
CA TYR A 349 -8.69 5.47 20.53
C TYR A 349 -7.46 5.40 21.45
N ALA A 350 -6.26 5.59 20.92
CA ALA A 350 -5.01 5.49 21.68
C ALA A 350 -4.42 6.84 22.14
N GLY A 351 -4.82 7.94 21.48
CA GLY A 351 -4.16 9.24 21.68
C GLY A 351 -2.76 9.29 21.09
N MET A 352 -2.01 10.33 21.43
CA MET A 352 -0.68 10.59 20.83
C MET A 352 0.49 10.16 21.72
N ARG A 353 0.29 9.82 23.00
CA ARG A 353 1.36 9.54 23.99
C ARG A 353 2.32 8.44 23.55
N ASN A 354 1.80 7.30 23.09
CA ASN A 354 2.60 6.16 22.58
C ASN A 354 2.14 5.73 21.18
N PHE A 355 1.67 6.70 20.39
CA PHE A 355 1.13 6.45 19.06
C PHE A 355 2.07 5.62 18.17
N GLY A 356 3.37 5.95 18.16
CA GLY A 356 4.35 5.25 17.34
C GLY A 356 4.41 3.75 17.62
N ALA A 357 4.41 3.35 18.89
CA ALA A 357 4.45 1.94 19.28
C ALA A 357 3.13 1.21 18.96
N ILE A 358 1.99 1.86 19.28
CA ILE A 358 0.66 1.27 19.07
C ILE A 358 0.34 1.15 17.57
N TYR A 359 0.56 2.22 16.81
CA TYR A 359 0.36 2.20 15.36
C TYR A 359 1.36 1.30 14.65
N GLY A 360 2.60 1.21 15.15
CA GLY A 360 3.61 0.26 14.67
C GLY A 360 3.13 -1.19 14.78
N PHE A 361 2.50 -1.55 15.90
CA PHE A 361 1.88 -2.86 16.07
C PHE A 361 0.72 -3.08 15.10
N MET A 362 -0.19 -2.10 14.93
CA MET A 362 -1.27 -2.16 13.94
C MET A 362 -0.73 -2.34 12.52
N SER A 363 0.32 -1.60 12.15
CA SER A 363 0.97 -1.72 10.84
C SER A 363 1.62 -3.08 10.62
N ALA A 364 2.21 -3.68 11.66
CA ALA A 364 2.78 -5.03 11.58
C ALA A 364 1.69 -6.08 11.32
N LEU A 365 0.55 -5.99 12.04
CA LEU A 365 -0.62 -6.85 11.80
C LEU A 365 -1.18 -6.69 10.38
N MET A 366 -1.27 -5.45 9.88
CA MET A 366 -1.72 -5.18 8.52
C MET A 366 -0.76 -5.78 7.47
N SER A 367 0.54 -5.70 7.71
CA SER A 367 1.54 -6.30 6.82
C SER A 367 1.45 -7.82 6.81
N LEU A 368 1.26 -8.44 7.99
CA LEU A 368 1.04 -9.88 8.10
C LEU A 368 -0.24 -10.30 7.36
N ALA A 369 -1.34 -9.58 7.56
CA ALA A 369 -2.59 -9.81 6.86
C ALA A 369 -2.44 -9.70 5.33
N SER A 370 -1.70 -8.69 4.87
CA SER A 370 -1.39 -8.51 3.44
C SER A 370 -0.61 -9.69 2.85
N GLY A 371 0.27 -10.31 3.64
CA GLY A 371 0.99 -11.52 3.22
C GLY A 371 0.13 -12.77 3.23
N VAL A 372 -0.76 -12.91 4.23
CA VAL A 372 -1.64 -14.10 4.37
C VAL A 372 -2.77 -14.10 3.34
N GLY A 373 -3.29 -12.93 2.98
CA GLY A 373 -4.46 -12.81 2.10
C GLY A 373 -4.35 -13.52 0.76
N PRO A 374 -3.30 -13.29 -0.04
CA PRO A 374 -3.12 -13.98 -1.31
C PRO A 374 -3.03 -15.50 -1.18
N LEU A 375 -2.37 -16.01 -0.11
CA LEU A 375 -2.31 -17.43 0.17
C LEU A 375 -3.69 -18.03 0.46
N LEU A 376 -4.53 -17.33 1.22
CA LEU A 376 -5.91 -17.77 1.48
C LEU A 376 -6.73 -17.86 0.19
N ALA A 377 -6.60 -16.87 -0.69
CA ALA A 377 -7.30 -16.88 -1.99
C ALA A 377 -6.82 -18.02 -2.90
N GLY A 378 -5.49 -18.22 -2.97
CA GLY A 378 -4.90 -19.33 -3.74
C GLY A 378 -5.28 -20.70 -3.19
N ALA A 379 -5.20 -20.90 -1.87
CA ALA A 379 -5.58 -22.15 -1.22
C ALA A 379 -7.07 -22.45 -1.38
N ALA A 380 -7.93 -21.45 -1.27
CA ALA A 380 -9.37 -21.63 -1.51
C ALA A 380 -9.62 -22.13 -2.95
N TYR A 381 -8.94 -21.54 -3.93
CA TYR A 381 -9.03 -21.96 -5.32
C TYR A 381 -8.53 -23.39 -5.54
N ASP A 382 -7.34 -23.73 -5.05
CA ASP A 382 -6.73 -25.05 -5.24
C ASP A 382 -7.55 -26.16 -4.58
N LEU A 383 -8.26 -25.87 -3.47
CA LEU A 383 -9.09 -26.84 -2.74
C LEU A 383 -10.48 -27.02 -3.34
N SER A 384 -11.07 -25.98 -3.94
CA SER A 384 -12.46 -25.99 -4.41
C SER A 384 -12.62 -25.97 -5.93
N GLY A 385 -11.52 -25.72 -6.67
CA GLY A 385 -11.55 -25.58 -8.12
C GLY A 385 -12.09 -24.22 -8.61
N GLY A 386 -12.23 -23.23 -7.71
CA GLY A 386 -12.73 -21.90 -8.07
C GLY A 386 -12.64 -20.89 -6.94
N TYR A 387 -12.91 -19.62 -7.24
CA TYR A 387 -12.84 -18.53 -6.24
C TYR A 387 -14.11 -18.34 -5.40
N GLY A 388 -15.20 -19.06 -5.67
CA GLY A 388 -16.50 -18.93 -4.98
C GLY A 388 -16.37 -18.93 -3.44
N PRO A 389 -15.74 -19.91 -2.79
CA PRO A 389 -15.57 -19.95 -1.33
C PRO A 389 -14.79 -18.76 -0.78
N PHE A 390 -13.76 -18.29 -1.50
CA PHE A 390 -13.00 -17.10 -1.11
C PHE A 390 -13.86 -15.83 -1.21
N LEU A 391 -14.65 -15.67 -2.24
CA LEU A 391 -15.54 -14.53 -2.45
C LEU A 391 -16.65 -14.47 -1.37
N ILE A 392 -17.24 -15.62 -1.04
CA ILE A 392 -18.21 -15.74 0.07
C ILE A 392 -17.56 -15.36 1.40
N ALA A 393 -16.41 -15.94 1.70
CA ALA A 393 -15.65 -15.61 2.93
C ALA A 393 -15.28 -14.12 2.96
N GLY A 394 -14.91 -13.53 1.81
CA GLY A 394 -14.62 -12.12 1.66
C GLY A 394 -15.83 -11.23 1.94
N THR A 395 -17.00 -11.59 1.41
CA THR A 395 -18.27 -10.90 1.67
C THR A 395 -18.61 -10.90 3.16
N VAL A 396 -18.65 -12.06 3.77
CA VAL A 396 -18.97 -12.21 5.20
C VAL A 396 -17.93 -11.53 6.08
N GLY A 397 -16.65 -11.72 5.78
CA GLY A 397 -15.55 -11.16 6.56
C GLY A 397 -15.48 -9.63 6.49
N CYS A 398 -15.70 -9.04 5.32
CA CYS A 398 -15.73 -7.57 5.17
C CYS A 398 -16.96 -6.96 5.87
N LEU A 399 -18.13 -7.61 5.82
CA LEU A 399 -19.31 -7.21 6.60
C LEU A 399 -19.00 -7.27 8.10
N LEU A 400 -18.47 -8.39 8.58
CA LEU A 400 -18.10 -8.55 9.97
C LEU A 400 -17.10 -7.50 10.43
N GLY A 401 -16.05 -7.28 9.67
CA GLY A 401 -15.03 -6.27 9.97
C GLY A 401 -15.59 -4.85 10.00
N GLY A 402 -16.45 -4.50 9.04
CA GLY A 402 -17.12 -3.21 9.00
C GLY A 402 -18.08 -3.01 10.19
N VAL A 403 -18.90 -4.03 10.52
CA VAL A 403 -19.81 -4.02 11.67
C VAL A 403 -19.04 -3.90 12.99
N LEU A 404 -17.89 -4.56 13.11
CA LEU A 404 -17.02 -4.40 14.29
C LEU A 404 -16.59 -2.96 14.47
N ILE A 405 -16.20 -2.26 13.41
CA ILE A 405 -15.83 -0.83 13.50
C ILE A 405 -17.03 0.05 13.80
N LEU A 406 -18.21 -0.22 13.21
CA LEU A 406 -19.44 0.50 13.51
C LEU A 406 -19.87 0.36 14.99
N ALA A 407 -19.64 -0.82 15.57
CA ALA A 407 -19.98 -1.13 16.97
C ALA A 407 -18.93 -0.61 17.98
N MET A 408 -17.87 0.08 17.53
CA MET A 408 -16.91 0.68 18.44
C MET A 408 -17.54 1.88 19.18
N PRO A 409 -17.15 2.10 20.45
CA PRO A 409 -17.60 3.28 21.20
C PRO A 409 -17.18 4.56 20.49
N PRO A 410 -17.80 5.70 20.79
CA PRO A 410 -17.33 6.99 20.30
C PRO A 410 -15.83 7.20 20.57
N VAL A 411 -15.15 7.87 19.65
CA VAL A 411 -13.74 8.21 19.79
C VAL A 411 -13.53 9.00 21.08
N ARG A 412 -12.44 8.71 21.80
CA ARG A 412 -12.13 9.34 23.09
C ARG A 412 -11.73 10.79 22.89
N ASP A 413 -12.18 11.65 23.79
CA ASP A 413 -11.70 13.01 23.85
C ASP A 413 -10.38 13.04 24.66
N TRP A 414 -9.31 13.43 23.99
CA TRP A 414 -7.96 13.55 24.56
C TRP A 414 -7.59 14.99 24.90
N THR A 415 -8.52 15.94 24.73
CA THR A 415 -8.24 17.38 24.96
C THR A 415 -8.27 17.80 26.42
N GLY A 416 -8.57 16.85 27.35
CA GLY A 416 -8.43 17.07 28.79
C GLY A 416 -9.31 18.20 29.32
N ASN A 417 -10.63 18.10 29.19
CA ASN A 417 -11.60 18.78 30.03
C ASN A 417 -12.21 17.83 31.02
#